data_4a3e5fbac263930c4a3a3e2c0d2567bc
#
_entry.id   4a3e5fbac263930c4a3a3e2c0d2567bc
#
_cell.length_a   1.000
_cell.length_b   1.000
_cell.length_c   1.000
_cell.angle_alpha   90.00
_cell.angle_beta   90.00
_cell.angle_gamma   90.00
#
_symmetry.space_group_name_H-M   'P 1'
#
loop_
_entity.id
_entity.type
_entity.pdbx_description
1 polymer ?
#
loop_
_entity_poly.entity_id
_entity_poly.type
_entity_poly.pdbx_seq_one_letter_code
_entity_poly.pdbx_strand_id
1 'polypeptide(L)'
;MPMHPSPQNILKFVTLLSPFMLTSYLVLESFFRQDLKGPIFLAGAVVSSIIGLIMRLLFKQAKPLDAHPGCNIFELTILELNAYSAPAFHTLFLFYALVYLCANMWIQGNWNILVFSTLLILCISNIIIRKQLKCVNSFDLVLGAMFGIIFGGLWYMFMYYVNPEQTYFSESGSDRQVCKRIGTTKFKCTIRKT
;
A
#
# COMPACT_ATOMS: atom_id res chain seq x y z
N MET A 1 14.22 -3.21 -27.19
CA MET A 1 15.37 -3.99 -26.70
C MET A 1 14.85 -5.30 -26.18
N PRO A 2 15.38 -6.45 -26.58
CA PRO A 2 14.97 -7.72 -26.00
C PRO A 2 15.37 -7.75 -24.53
N MET A 3 14.39 -7.90 -23.66
CA MET A 3 14.65 -8.09 -22.22
C MET A 3 15.22 -9.47 -22.02
N HIS A 4 16.54 -9.59 -21.88
CA HIS A 4 17.11 -10.84 -21.43
C HIS A 4 16.62 -11.10 -19.99
N PRO A 5 16.12 -12.32 -19.71
CA PRO A 5 15.64 -12.72 -18.39
C PRO A 5 16.83 -12.88 -17.43
N SER A 6 17.35 -11.76 -16.92
CA SER A 6 18.34 -11.79 -15.85
C SER A 6 17.62 -11.63 -14.50
N PRO A 7 18.14 -12.20 -13.41
CA PRO A 7 17.53 -12.04 -12.07
C PRO A 7 17.31 -10.58 -11.67
N GLN A 8 18.23 -9.70 -12.09
CA GLN A 8 18.10 -8.27 -11.83
C GLN A 8 16.95 -7.61 -12.59
N ASN A 9 16.69 -8.02 -13.84
CA ASN A 9 15.58 -7.48 -14.63
C ASN A 9 14.24 -7.98 -14.11
N ILE A 10 14.18 -9.24 -13.65
CA ILE A 10 13.00 -9.79 -13.01
C ILE A 10 12.69 -9.01 -11.72
N LEU A 11 13.70 -8.77 -10.87
CA LEU A 11 13.51 -8.00 -9.65
C LEU A 11 13.01 -6.57 -9.93
N LYS A 12 13.58 -5.88 -10.92
CA LYS A 12 13.11 -4.56 -11.36
C LYS A 12 11.66 -4.59 -11.81
N PHE A 13 11.30 -5.58 -12.63
CA PHE A 13 9.93 -5.72 -13.12
C PHE A 13 8.93 -5.98 -11.98
N VAL A 14 9.23 -6.93 -11.09
CA VAL A 14 8.38 -7.24 -9.93
C VAL A 14 8.21 -6.02 -9.03
N THR A 15 9.28 -5.26 -8.79
CA THR A 15 9.21 -4.05 -7.95
C THR A 15 8.39 -2.93 -8.61
N LEU A 16 8.51 -2.74 -9.91
CA LEU A 16 7.69 -1.76 -10.64
C LEU A 16 6.21 -2.17 -10.67
N LEU A 17 5.93 -3.47 -10.69
CA LEU A 17 4.58 -4.02 -10.68
C LEU A 17 3.96 -4.09 -9.27
N SER A 18 4.78 -3.96 -8.21
CA SER A 18 4.36 -4.20 -6.83
C SER A 18 3.11 -3.44 -6.36
N PRO A 19 2.84 -2.16 -6.74
CA PRO A 19 1.60 -1.50 -6.35
C PRO A 19 0.35 -2.19 -6.89
N PHE A 20 0.41 -2.66 -8.14
CA PHE A 20 -0.70 -3.36 -8.78
C PHE A 20 -0.91 -4.75 -8.19
N MET A 21 0.17 -5.50 -7.94
CA MET A 21 0.11 -6.81 -7.30
C MET A 21 -0.49 -6.71 -5.91
N LEU A 22 -0.05 -5.73 -5.11
CA LEU A 22 -0.57 -5.51 -3.76
C LEU A 22 -2.06 -5.16 -3.79
N THR A 23 -2.46 -4.22 -4.64
CA THR A 23 -3.87 -3.83 -4.79
C THR A 23 -4.73 -5.00 -5.23
N SER A 24 -4.30 -5.73 -6.26
CA SER A 24 -5.04 -6.87 -6.78
C SER A 24 -5.20 -7.96 -5.72
N TYR A 25 -4.14 -8.24 -4.95
CA TYR A 25 -4.19 -9.18 -3.86
C TYR A 25 -5.24 -8.79 -2.81
N LEU A 26 -5.20 -7.54 -2.32
CA LEU A 26 -6.11 -7.06 -1.27
C LEU A 26 -7.57 -7.04 -1.74
N VAL A 27 -7.81 -6.64 -2.99
CA VAL A 27 -9.17 -6.62 -3.56
C VAL A 27 -9.69 -8.04 -3.74
N LEU A 28 -8.87 -8.96 -4.26
CA LEU A 28 -9.26 -10.37 -4.43
C LEU A 28 -9.48 -11.05 -3.09
N GLU A 29 -8.61 -10.84 -2.10
CA GLU A 29 -8.80 -11.37 -0.75
C GLU A 29 -10.13 -10.92 -0.16
N SER A 30 -10.44 -9.62 -0.27
CA SER A 30 -11.70 -9.04 0.20
C SER A 30 -12.92 -9.66 -0.50
N PHE A 31 -12.80 -9.89 -1.81
CA PHE A 31 -13.86 -10.53 -2.58
C PHE A 31 -14.13 -11.97 -2.10
N PHE A 32 -13.08 -12.75 -1.86
CA PHE A 32 -13.22 -14.12 -1.35
C PHE A 32 -13.73 -14.17 0.08
N ARG A 33 -13.39 -13.19 0.90
CA ARG A 33 -13.88 -13.06 2.30
C ARG A 33 -15.26 -12.43 2.40
N GLN A 34 -15.79 -11.90 1.30
CA GLN A 34 -17.05 -11.17 1.24
C GLN A 34 -17.08 -9.96 2.22
N ASP A 35 -15.94 -9.28 2.38
CA ASP A 35 -15.80 -8.06 3.16
C ASP A 35 -15.52 -6.84 2.26
N LEU A 36 -15.60 -5.63 2.83
CA LEU A 36 -15.38 -4.38 2.09
C LEU A 36 -13.97 -3.79 2.29
N LYS A 37 -13.08 -4.51 2.96
CA LYS A 37 -11.75 -3.98 3.33
C LYS A 37 -10.91 -3.61 2.11
N GLY A 38 -10.88 -4.49 1.10
CA GLY A 38 -10.18 -4.23 -0.16
C GLY A 38 -10.73 -3.06 -0.96
N PRO A 39 -12.04 -2.98 -1.23
CA PRO A 39 -12.66 -1.81 -1.85
C PRO A 39 -12.41 -0.50 -1.12
N ILE A 40 -12.44 -0.51 0.22
CA ILE A 40 -12.15 0.67 1.05
C ILE A 40 -10.68 1.09 0.93
N PHE A 41 -9.75 0.13 0.97
CA PHE A 41 -8.34 0.39 0.71
C PHE A 41 -8.14 1.01 -0.68
N LEU A 42 -8.78 0.43 -1.70
CA LEU A 42 -8.69 0.92 -3.08
C LEU A 42 -9.26 2.34 -3.21
N ALA A 43 -10.39 2.64 -2.58
CA ALA A 43 -10.97 3.98 -2.59
C ALA A 43 -10.00 5.02 -2.02
N GLY A 44 -9.36 4.73 -0.89
CA GLY A 44 -8.33 5.61 -0.31
C GLY A 44 -7.10 5.76 -1.20
N ALA A 45 -6.68 4.68 -1.84
CA ALA A 45 -5.57 4.71 -2.80
C ALA A 45 -5.88 5.58 -4.02
N VAL A 46 -7.13 5.51 -4.54
CA VAL A 46 -7.59 6.35 -5.66
C VAL A 46 -7.62 7.81 -5.24
N VAL A 47 -8.21 8.14 -4.08
CA VAL A 47 -8.24 9.51 -3.55
C VAL A 47 -6.83 10.06 -3.37
N SER A 48 -5.93 9.29 -2.75
CA SER A 48 -4.51 9.68 -2.58
C SER A 48 -3.81 9.91 -3.92
N SER A 49 -4.12 9.08 -4.92
CA SER A 49 -3.58 9.22 -6.28
C SER A 49 -4.07 10.48 -6.97
N ILE A 50 -5.37 10.81 -6.85
CA ILE A 50 -5.93 12.05 -7.41
C ILE A 50 -5.27 13.28 -6.78
N ILE A 51 -5.11 13.29 -5.46
CA ILE A 51 -4.43 14.38 -4.76
C ILE A 51 -2.96 14.44 -5.22
N GLY A 52 -2.28 13.31 -5.36
CA GLY A 52 -0.92 13.23 -5.90
C GLY A 52 -0.82 13.83 -7.32
N LEU A 53 -1.83 13.61 -8.20
CA LEU A 53 -1.90 14.24 -9.52
C LEU A 53 -2.01 15.77 -9.42
N ILE A 54 -2.87 16.27 -8.53
CA ILE A 54 -3.01 17.71 -8.28
C ILE A 54 -1.68 18.29 -7.79
N MET A 55 -0.98 17.60 -6.88
CA MET A 55 0.33 18.03 -6.41
C MET A 55 1.38 18.06 -7.54
N ARG A 56 1.36 17.13 -8.50
CA ARG A 56 2.22 17.19 -9.69
C ARG A 56 2.03 18.46 -10.50
N LEU A 57 0.79 18.90 -10.64
CA LEU A 57 0.47 20.15 -11.34
C LEU A 57 0.96 21.39 -10.59
N LEU A 58 1.05 21.32 -9.26
CA LEU A 58 1.55 22.42 -8.42
C LEU A 58 3.07 22.48 -8.41
N PHE A 59 3.74 21.34 -8.18
CA PHE A 59 5.20 21.31 -8.08
C PHE A 59 5.90 21.45 -9.42
N LYS A 60 5.31 20.97 -10.53
CA LYS A 60 5.85 21.04 -11.91
C LYS A 60 7.32 20.63 -12.03
N GLN A 61 7.76 19.70 -11.18
CA GLN A 61 9.14 19.22 -11.19
C GLN A 61 9.39 18.39 -12.44
N ALA A 62 10.26 18.83 -13.32
CA ALA A 62 10.59 18.12 -14.55
C ALA A 62 11.24 16.75 -14.25
N LYS A 63 10.88 15.76 -15.05
CA LYS A 63 11.47 14.43 -14.99
C LYS A 63 12.94 14.47 -15.41
N PRO A 64 13.84 13.65 -14.84
CA PRO A 64 15.22 13.54 -15.31
C PRO A 64 15.27 13.19 -16.81
N LEU A 65 16.12 13.88 -17.59
CA LEU A 65 16.26 13.65 -19.05
C LEU A 65 16.77 12.24 -19.37
N ASP A 66 17.55 11.65 -18.46
CA ASP A 66 18.15 10.31 -18.60
C ASP A 66 17.24 9.20 -18.04
N ALA A 67 15.95 9.44 -17.84
CA ALA A 67 15.04 8.46 -17.27
C ALA A 67 14.90 7.25 -18.19
N HIS A 68 15.00 6.03 -17.59
CA HIS A 68 14.85 4.80 -18.34
C HIS A 68 13.42 4.67 -18.89
N PRO A 69 13.21 4.20 -20.16
CA PRO A 69 11.87 4.10 -20.76
C PRO A 69 10.89 3.21 -19.95
N GLY A 70 11.40 2.26 -19.19
CA GLY A 70 10.60 1.43 -18.26
C GLY A 70 9.95 2.20 -17.12
N CYS A 71 10.34 3.45 -16.84
CA CYS A 71 9.75 4.26 -15.79
C CYS A 71 8.28 4.61 -16.03
N ASN A 72 7.87 4.64 -17.31
CA ASN A 72 6.54 5.08 -17.73
C ASN A 72 5.54 3.92 -17.93
N ILE A 73 5.97 2.66 -17.82
CA ILE A 73 5.16 1.48 -18.17
C ILE A 73 3.85 1.43 -17.36
N PHE A 74 3.87 1.93 -16.13
CA PHE A 74 2.73 1.90 -15.22
C PHE A 74 2.26 3.29 -14.78
N GLU A 75 2.69 4.34 -15.46
CA GLU A 75 2.18 5.69 -15.21
C GLU A 75 0.99 5.95 -16.13
N LEU A 76 -0.12 6.36 -15.52
CA LEU A 76 -1.33 6.75 -16.26
C LEU A 76 -0.97 7.90 -17.23
N THR A 77 -1.07 7.63 -18.52
CA THR A 77 -0.80 8.58 -19.61
C THR A 77 -1.92 9.63 -19.74
N ILE A 78 -2.57 9.99 -18.63
CA ILE A 78 -3.66 10.96 -18.61
C ILE A 78 -3.04 12.36 -18.49
N LEU A 79 -3.40 13.26 -19.39
CA LEU A 79 -3.15 14.70 -19.32
C LEU A 79 -1.69 15.16 -19.36
N GLU A 80 -0.80 14.54 -20.16
CA GLU A 80 0.62 14.95 -20.29
C GLU A 80 1.39 15.05 -18.94
N LEU A 81 0.83 14.52 -17.85
CA LEU A 81 1.41 14.54 -16.53
C LEU A 81 2.68 13.71 -16.39
N ASN A 82 3.01 12.93 -17.42
CA ASN A 82 4.26 12.17 -17.52
C ASN A 82 5.51 13.04 -17.61
N ALA A 83 5.37 14.33 -17.93
CA ALA A 83 6.47 15.27 -17.95
C ALA A 83 6.98 15.63 -16.55
N TYR A 84 6.14 15.46 -15.52
CA TYR A 84 6.46 15.81 -14.14
C TYR A 84 6.73 14.56 -13.29
N SER A 85 7.71 14.66 -12.37
CA SER A 85 8.16 13.55 -11.53
C SER A 85 7.67 13.61 -10.08
N ALA A 86 7.42 14.81 -9.53
CA ALA A 86 7.06 15.02 -8.12
C ALA A 86 5.55 15.17 -7.89
N PRO A 87 4.98 14.47 -6.91
CA PRO A 87 5.53 13.40 -6.10
C PRO A 87 5.65 12.06 -6.86
N ALA A 88 6.55 11.19 -6.41
CA ALA A 88 6.74 9.86 -6.99
C ALA A 88 5.55 8.94 -6.64
N PHE A 89 4.66 8.65 -7.59
CA PHE A 89 3.40 7.93 -7.36
C PHE A 89 3.55 6.55 -6.73
N HIS A 90 4.46 5.72 -7.23
CA HIS A 90 4.66 4.38 -6.68
C HIS A 90 5.12 4.44 -5.23
N THR A 91 5.98 5.42 -4.90
CA THR A 91 6.43 5.64 -3.53
C THR A 91 5.27 6.13 -2.66
N LEU A 92 4.48 7.09 -3.14
CA LEU A 92 3.28 7.57 -2.45
C LEU A 92 2.33 6.41 -2.13
N PHE A 93 2.02 5.58 -3.13
CA PHE A 93 1.11 4.44 -2.97
C PHE A 93 1.65 3.40 -1.97
N LEU A 94 2.92 3.02 -2.06
CA LEU A 94 3.49 2.01 -1.17
C LEU A 94 3.57 2.49 0.29
N PHE A 95 3.89 3.77 0.52
CA PHE A 95 3.87 4.34 1.87
C PHE A 95 2.45 4.55 2.40
N TYR A 96 1.49 4.90 1.53
CA TYR A 96 0.07 4.88 1.86
C TYR A 96 -0.34 3.47 2.33
N ALA A 97 -0.03 2.44 1.56
CA ALA A 97 -0.34 1.07 1.90
C ALA A 97 0.32 0.61 3.19
N LEU A 98 1.61 0.93 3.38
CA LEU A 98 2.36 0.61 4.59
C LEU A 98 1.67 1.19 5.82
N VAL A 99 1.37 2.49 5.82
CA VAL A 99 0.77 3.16 6.98
C VAL A 99 -0.66 2.69 7.20
N TYR A 100 -1.50 2.64 6.17
CA TYR A 100 -2.88 2.21 6.28
C TYR A 100 -3.02 0.79 6.83
N LEU A 101 -2.23 -0.15 6.32
CA LEU A 101 -2.30 -1.55 6.74
C LEU A 101 -1.68 -1.78 8.12
N CYS A 102 -0.61 -1.04 8.46
CA CYS A 102 0.09 -1.23 9.73
C CYS A 102 -0.50 -0.42 10.88
N ALA A 103 -1.28 0.65 10.60
CA ALA A 103 -1.83 1.52 11.64
C ALA A 103 -2.68 0.75 12.65
N ASN A 104 -3.51 -0.18 12.18
CA ASN A 104 -4.35 -0.97 13.07
C ASN A 104 -3.54 -1.97 13.91
N MET A 105 -2.50 -2.57 13.33
CA MET A 105 -1.57 -3.44 14.07
C MET A 105 -0.86 -2.65 15.19
N TRP A 106 -0.54 -1.38 14.93
CA TRP A 106 0.06 -0.49 15.94
C TRP A 106 -0.91 -0.17 17.07
N ILE A 107 -2.14 0.25 16.74
CA ILE A 107 -3.12 0.68 17.72
C ILE A 107 -3.60 -0.48 18.60
N GLN A 108 -3.75 -1.67 18.02
CA GLN A 108 -4.20 -2.85 18.75
C GLN A 108 -3.08 -3.66 19.42
N GLY A 109 -1.81 -3.29 19.16
CA GLY A 109 -0.65 -4.00 19.70
C GLY A 109 -0.43 -5.41 19.12
N ASN A 110 -1.17 -5.78 18.06
CA ASN A 110 -1.10 -7.09 17.41
C ASN A 110 -0.21 -7.04 16.16
N TRP A 111 1.08 -7.10 16.38
CA TRP A 111 2.05 -7.01 15.30
C TRP A 111 2.17 -8.29 14.47
N ASN A 112 1.85 -8.19 13.20
CA ASN A 112 2.24 -9.19 12.21
C ASN A 112 3.57 -8.78 11.56
N ILE A 113 4.67 -9.28 12.12
CA ILE A 113 6.02 -8.92 11.67
C ILE A 113 6.26 -9.31 10.21
N LEU A 114 5.61 -10.37 9.71
CA LEU A 114 5.75 -10.81 8.33
C LEU A 114 5.15 -9.80 7.36
N VAL A 115 3.93 -9.31 7.64
CA VAL A 115 3.27 -8.30 6.80
C VAL A 115 4.05 -6.99 6.84
N PHE A 116 4.44 -6.53 8.04
CA PHE A 116 5.21 -5.31 8.18
C PHE A 116 6.54 -5.36 7.44
N SER A 117 7.31 -6.44 7.62
CA SER A 117 8.62 -6.57 6.96
C SER A 117 8.49 -6.68 5.44
N THR A 118 7.48 -7.39 4.94
CA THR A 118 7.21 -7.50 3.49
C THR A 118 6.90 -6.13 2.89
N LEU A 119 6.00 -5.35 3.50
CA LEU A 119 5.67 -4.01 3.03
C LEU A 119 6.87 -3.07 3.10
N LEU A 120 7.65 -3.14 4.16
CA LEU A 120 8.86 -2.33 4.31
C LEU A 120 9.90 -2.67 3.23
N ILE A 121 10.13 -3.95 2.95
CA ILE A 121 11.02 -4.41 1.88
C ILE A 121 10.53 -3.90 0.52
N LEU A 122 9.24 -3.94 0.25
CA LEU A 122 8.67 -3.40 -0.99
C LEU A 122 8.90 -1.89 -1.11
N CYS A 123 8.70 -1.12 -0.04
CA CYS A 123 8.97 0.32 -0.02
C CYS A 123 10.45 0.62 -0.32
N ILE A 124 11.37 -0.05 0.38
CA ILE A 124 12.82 0.15 0.22
C ILE A 124 13.27 -0.26 -1.19
N SER A 125 12.85 -1.44 -1.66
CA SER A 125 13.18 -1.92 -3.00
C SER A 125 12.69 -0.96 -4.09
N ASN A 126 11.48 -0.42 -3.94
CA ASN A 126 10.93 0.56 -4.88
C ASN A 126 11.78 1.83 -4.94
N ILE A 127 12.18 2.38 -3.79
CA ILE A 127 13.04 3.57 -3.72
C ILE A 127 14.37 3.31 -4.42
N ILE A 128 15.03 2.18 -4.11
CA ILE A 128 16.34 1.83 -4.67
C ILE A 128 16.25 1.68 -6.20
N ILE A 129 15.28 0.90 -6.68
CA ILE A 129 15.15 0.59 -8.11
C ILE A 129 14.78 1.85 -8.90
N ARG A 130 13.83 2.66 -8.43
CA ARG A 130 13.45 3.90 -9.12
C ARG A 130 14.60 4.91 -9.16
N LYS A 131 15.45 4.95 -8.14
CA LYS A 131 16.65 5.78 -8.13
C LYS A 131 17.71 5.23 -9.10
N GLN A 132 17.94 3.92 -9.14
CA GLN A 132 18.88 3.28 -10.08
C GLN A 132 18.46 3.49 -11.55
N LEU A 133 17.18 3.43 -11.85
CA LEU A 133 16.62 3.67 -13.19
C LEU A 133 16.52 5.15 -13.54
N LYS A 134 16.93 6.05 -12.65
CA LYS A 134 16.79 7.51 -12.78
C LYS A 134 15.34 7.96 -13.10
N CYS A 135 14.35 7.21 -12.64
CA CYS A 135 12.94 7.51 -12.88
C CYS A 135 12.51 8.83 -12.22
N VAL A 136 13.09 9.13 -11.07
CA VAL A 136 12.71 10.25 -10.19
C VAL A 136 13.92 10.77 -9.43
N ASN A 137 13.85 12.04 -9.03
CA ASN A 137 14.86 12.63 -8.14
C ASN A 137 14.67 12.19 -6.69
N SER A 138 15.69 12.36 -5.85
CA SER A 138 15.58 12.02 -4.42
C SER A 138 14.51 12.86 -3.72
N PHE A 139 14.32 14.11 -4.13
CA PHE A 139 13.27 14.99 -3.62
C PHE A 139 11.87 14.45 -3.90
N ASP A 140 11.62 13.94 -5.11
CA ASP A 140 10.33 13.36 -5.51
C ASP A 140 9.97 12.13 -4.69
N LEU A 141 10.99 11.32 -4.34
CA LEU A 141 10.82 10.14 -3.47
C LEU A 141 10.44 10.54 -2.05
N VAL A 142 11.12 11.54 -1.49
CA VAL A 142 10.81 12.05 -0.13
C VAL A 142 9.40 12.62 -0.08
N LEU A 143 9.03 13.45 -1.07
CA LEU A 143 7.66 13.97 -1.17
C LEU A 143 6.63 12.85 -1.31
N GLY A 144 6.90 11.86 -2.17
CA GLY A 144 6.02 10.70 -2.33
C GLY A 144 5.83 9.94 -1.02
N ALA A 145 6.92 9.69 -0.28
CA ALA A 145 6.86 9.02 1.01
C ALA A 145 6.07 9.83 2.05
N MET A 146 6.36 11.14 2.18
CA MET A 146 5.65 12.01 3.12
C MET A 146 4.15 12.06 2.85
N PHE A 147 3.75 12.31 1.60
CA PHE A 147 2.34 12.33 1.25
C PHE A 147 1.68 10.95 1.43
N GLY A 148 2.37 9.87 1.08
CA GLY A 148 1.88 8.51 1.32
C GLY A 148 1.60 8.24 2.80
N ILE A 149 2.51 8.63 3.69
CA ILE A 149 2.34 8.51 5.15
C ILE A 149 1.14 9.34 5.64
N ILE A 150 1.05 10.60 5.22
CA ILE A 150 -0.02 11.51 5.64
C ILE A 150 -1.38 10.95 5.17
N PHE A 151 -1.52 10.62 3.88
CA PHE A 151 -2.80 10.14 3.35
C PHE A 151 -3.18 8.77 3.87
N GLY A 152 -2.20 7.86 4.06
CA GLY A 152 -2.44 6.56 4.67
C GLY A 152 -2.96 6.68 6.10
N GLY A 153 -2.35 7.57 6.89
CA GLY A 153 -2.79 7.86 8.26
C GLY A 153 -4.16 8.52 8.33
N LEU A 154 -4.40 9.56 7.50
CA LEU A 154 -5.68 10.25 7.45
C LEU A 154 -6.81 9.33 7.00
N TRP A 155 -6.59 8.51 5.96
CA TRP A 155 -7.58 7.56 5.49
C TRP A 155 -7.88 6.47 6.51
N TYR A 156 -6.83 5.97 7.20
CA TYR A 156 -7.01 5.04 8.30
C TYR A 156 -7.85 5.65 9.42
N MET A 157 -7.51 6.87 9.89
CA MET A 157 -8.26 7.57 10.93
C MET A 157 -9.72 7.77 10.53
N PHE A 158 -9.97 8.23 9.29
CA PHE A 158 -11.32 8.41 8.78
C PHE A 158 -12.10 7.09 8.86
N MET A 159 -11.56 5.99 8.36
CA MET A 159 -12.22 4.69 8.39
C MET A 159 -12.40 4.14 9.80
N TYR A 160 -11.44 4.38 10.68
CA TYR A 160 -11.53 3.99 12.09
C TYR A 160 -12.70 4.66 12.81
N TYR A 161 -12.99 5.94 12.49
CA TYR A 161 -14.14 6.65 13.06
C TYR A 161 -15.47 6.26 12.42
N VAL A 162 -15.49 5.92 11.12
CA VAL A 162 -16.72 5.57 10.41
C VAL A 162 -17.10 4.11 10.68
N ASN A 163 -16.18 3.19 10.50
CA ASN A 163 -16.41 1.76 10.72
C ASN A 163 -15.09 1.03 11.00
N PRO A 164 -14.69 0.87 12.27
CA PRO A 164 -13.44 0.24 12.65
C PRO A 164 -13.34 -1.24 12.22
N GLU A 165 -14.48 -1.94 12.07
CA GLU A 165 -14.52 -3.34 11.67
C GLU A 165 -14.05 -3.56 10.23
N GLN A 166 -14.16 -2.56 9.39
CA GLN A 166 -13.76 -2.59 7.98
C GLN A 166 -12.29 -2.19 7.76
N THR A 167 -11.52 -1.98 8.81
CA THR A 167 -10.07 -1.79 8.69
C THR A 167 -9.35 -3.13 8.64
N TYR A 168 -8.22 -3.22 7.91
CA TYR A 168 -7.39 -4.42 7.88
C TYR A 168 -6.81 -4.72 9.26
N PHE A 169 -6.70 -6.00 9.59
CA PHE A 169 -6.20 -6.49 10.89
C PHE A 169 -6.99 -5.95 12.10
N SER A 170 -8.21 -5.45 11.89
CA SER A 170 -9.12 -5.21 12.99
C SER A 170 -9.51 -6.55 13.59
N GLU A 171 -8.99 -6.86 14.77
CA GLU A 171 -9.57 -7.89 15.62
C GLU A 171 -10.85 -7.32 16.26
N SER A 172 -11.77 -6.93 15.42
CA SER A 172 -13.10 -6.56 15.86
C SER A 172 -13.71 -7.80 16.46
N GLY A 173 -13.71 -7.88 17.77
CA GLY A 173 -14.52 -8.67 18.66
C GLY A 173 -15.17 -9.98 18.23
N SER A 174 -14.98 -10.39 17.03
CA SER A 174 -15.43 -11.63 16.45
C SER A 174 -14.36 -12.68 16.77
N ASP A 175 -14.68 -13.47 17.74
CA ASP A 175 -14.20 -14.83 17.90
C ASP A 175 -12.84 -15.08 18.54
N ARG A 176 -12.46 -14.34 19.58
CA ARG A 176 -11.85 -15.06 20.70
C ARG A 176 -12.95 -15.82 21.47
N GLN A 177 -13.64 -16.71 20.79
CA GLN A 177 -14.41 -17.73 21.45
C GLN A 177 -13.42 -18.64 22.19
N VAL A 178 -13.20 -18.33 23.45
CA VAL A 178 -12.44 -19.24 24.31
C VAL A 178 -13.39 -20.41 24.62
N CYS A 179 -13.25 -21.46 23.83
CA CYS A 179 -13.99 -22.68 24.05
C CYS A 179 -13.30 -23.51 25.15
N LYS A 180 -13.91 -23.62 26.30
CA LYS A 180 -13.44 -24.47 27.40
C LYS A 180 -14.18 -25.81 27.37
N ARG A 181 -13.43 -26.89 27.36
CA ARG A 181 -14.01 -28.25 27.45
C ARG A 181 -14.61 -28.46 28.82
N ILE A 182 -15.93 -28.74 28.90
CA ILE A 182 -16.67 -28.95 30.17
C ILE A 182 -17.03 -30.42 30.37
N GLY A 183 -16.59 -31.29 29.47
CA GLY A 183 -16.83 -32.73 29.55
C GLY A 183 -16.24 -33.45 28.36
N THR A 184 -16.44 -34.77 28.30
CA THR A 184 -15.87 -35.61 27.23
C THR A 184 -16.30 -35.19 25.82
N THR A 185 -17.48 -34.55 25.66
CA THR A 185 -18.06 -34.18 24.35
C THR A 185 -18.68 -32.79 24.28
N LYS A 186 -18.64 -31.99 25.38
CA LYS A 186 -19.26 -30.67 25.42
C LYS A 186 -18.22 -29.55 25.57
N PHE A 187 -18.27 -28.55 24.66
CA PHE A 187 -17.48 -27.34 24.73
C PHE A 187 -18.39 -26.15 25.04
N LYS A 188 -18.02 -25.32 25.98
CA LYS A 188 -18.67 -24.02 26.23
C LYS A 188 -17.77 -22.92 25.68
N CYS A 189 -18.27 -22.22 24.67
CA CYS A 189 -17.59 -21.10 24.08
C CYS A 189 -18.12 -19.80 24.69
N THR A 190 -17.25 -18.97 25.25
CA THR A 190 -17.60 -17.66 25.78
C THR A 190 -16.84 -16.58 24.98
N ILE A 191 -17.55 -15.55 24.55
CA ILE A 191 -16.95 -14.37 23.92
C ILE A 191 -16.33 -13.55 25.04
N ARG A 192 -15.01 -13.40 25.03
CA ARG A 192 -14.30 -12.53 25.97
C ARG A 192 -14.42 -11.09 25.45
N LYS A 193 -15.34 -10.31 26.03
CA LYS A 193 -15.32 -8.85 25.87
C LYS A 193 -14.13 -8.33 26.66
N THR A 194 -13.14 -7.74 25.96
CA THR A 194 -12.09 -6.90 26.56
C THR A 194 -12.61 -5.49 26.71
#